data_6074ae0059e7e1884b693eb97fd0a903
#
_entry.id   6074ae0059e7e1884b693eb97fd0a903
#
_cell.length_a   1.000
_cell.length_b   1.000
_cell.length_c   1.000
_cell.angle_alpha   90.00
_cell.angle_beta   90.00
_cell.angle_gamma   90.00
#
_symmetry.space_group_name_H-M   'P 1'
#
loop_
_entity.id
_entity.type
_entity.pdbx_description
1 polymer ?
#
loop_
_entity_poly.entity_id
_entity_poly.type
_entity_poly.pdbx_seq_one_letter_code
_entity_poly.pdbx_strand_id
1 'polypeptide(L)'
;MKVIGTEARGVYNAGQAQGMTFWAPNINIFRDPRWGRGQETAGEDPLGNSKYAVSYVRGLQGDSFEGGKLIGGRLKASACCKHFTAYDLENWKGVDRYVFDAKVSFLFSMV
;
A
#
# COMPACT_ATOMS: atom_id res chain seq x y z
N MET A 1 7.83 7.56 6.16
CA MET A 1 7.60 6.17 6.58
C MET A 1 8.62 5.64 7.60
N LYS A 2 9.90 6.00 7.52
CA LYS A 2 10.91 5.58 8.55
C LYS A 2 10.49 5.94 9.98
N VAL A 3 10.03 7.16 10.20
CA VAL A 3 9.57 7.64 11.52
C VAL A 3 8.39 6.82 12.00
N ILE A 4 7.35 6.67 11.15
CA ILE A 4 6.15 5.89 11.47
C ILE A 4 6.50 4.45 11.85
N GLY A 5 7.39 3.79 11.12
CA GLY A 5 7.84 2.44 11.45
C GLY A 5 8.56 2.35 12.81
N THR A 6 9.31 3.38 13.16
CA THR A 6 10.00 3.47 14.47
C THR A 6 9.00 3.70 15.60
N GLU A 7 8.07 4.63 15.42
CA GLU A 7 7.01 4.94 16.39
C GLU A 7 6.10 3.73 16.61
N ALA A 8 5.67 3.06 15.53
CA ALA A 8 4.87 1.85 15.61
C ALA A 8 5.55 0.76 16.47
N ARG A 9 6.85 0.56 16.27
CA ARG A 9 7.63 -0.37 17.08
C ARG A 9 7.73 0.09 18.54
N GLY A 10 7.93 1.38 18.77
CA GLY A 10 7.97 1.95 20.12
C GLY A 10 6.66 1.74 20.87
N VAL A 11 5.54 2.04 20.24
CA VAL A 11 4.19 1.85 20.82
C VAL A 11 3.90 0.37 21.10
N TYR A 12 4.28 -0.52 20.19
CA TYR A 12 4.17 -1.97 20.40
C TYR A 12 5.00 -2.42 21.62
N ASN A 13 6.25 -2.00 21.71
CA ASN A 13 7.16 -2.37 22.81
C ASN A 13 6.66 -1.84 24.16
N ALA A 14 5.93 -0.73 24.15
CA ALA A 14 5.27 -0.16 25.34
C ALA A 14 3.97 -0.90 25.73
N GLY A 15 3.56 -1.92 24.96
CA GLY A 15 2.34 -2.69 25.24
C GLY A 15 1.04 -1.97 24.92
N GLN A 16 1.09 -0.85 24.21
CA GLN A 16 -0.09 -0.03 23.90
C GLN A 16 -0.82 -0.42 22.61
N ALA A 17 -0.14 -1.13 21.70
CA ALA A 17 -0.75 -1.64 20.48
C ALA A 17 -0.17 -3.00 20.14
N GLN A 18 -1.03 -3.97 19.82
CA GLN A 18 -0.61 -5.34 19.53
C GLN A 18 -0.43 -5.63 18.04
N GLY A 19 -1.10 -4.87 17.16
CA GLY A 19 -1.00 -5.04 15.72
C GLY A 19 0.27 -4.40 15.16
N MET A 20 1.01 -5.16 14.34
CA MET A 20 2.23 -4.69 13.67
C MET A 20 2.11 -4.71 12.14
N THR A 21 0.94 -5.01 11.60
CA THR A 21 0.66 -4.97 10.17
C THR A 21 -0.14 -3.73 9.82
N PHE A 22 0.41 -2.93 8.93
CA PHE A 22 -0.22 -1.72 8.40
C PHE A 22 -0.77 -2.00 7.00
N TRP A 23 -2.07 -1.80 6.81
CA TRP A 23 -2.76 -1.99 5.53
C TRP A 23 -2.50 -0.82 4.58
N ALA A 24 -1.25 -0.74 4.17
CA ALA A 24 -0.69 0.30 3.32
C ALA A 24 0.67 -0.17 2.75
N PRO A 25 1.13 0.38 1.63
CA PRO A 25 0.56 1.47 0.85
C PRO A 25 -0.62 1.05 -0.03
N ASN A 26 -1.39 2.05 -0.50
CA ASN A 26 -2.30 1.84 -1.60
C ASN A 26 -1.50 1.83 -2.91
N ILE A 27 -1.54 0.71 -3.63
CA ILE A 27 -0.83 0.51 -4.90
C ILE A 27 -1.76 0.61 -6.11
N ASN A 28 -3.05 0.85 -5.91
CA ASN A 28 -3.96 1.10 -7.01
C ASN A 28 -3.53 2.35 -7.78
N ILE A 29 -3.52 2.26 -9.10
CA ILE A 29 -3.40 3.43 -9.96
C ILE A 29 -4.77 4.10 -10.03
N PHE A 30 -4.82 5.43 -9.92
CA PHE A 30 -6.06 6.18 -10.04
C PHE A 30 -6.52 6.16 -11.51
N ARG A 31 -7.49 5.30 -11.83
CA ARG A 31 -7.99 5.08 -13.19
C ARG A 31 -9.36 5.68 -13.45
N ASP A 32 -10.19 5.79 -12.41
CA ASP A 32 -11.58 6.20 -12.55
C ASP A 32 -11.92 7.26 -11.49
N PRO A 33 -12.40 8.45 -11.90
CA PRO A 33 -12.75 9.53 -10.96
C PRO A 33 -13.94 9.19 -10.05
N ARG A 34 -14.69 8.13 -10.36
CA ARG A 34 -15.78 7.64 -9.53
C ARG A 34 -15.32 6.79 -8.36
N TRP A 35 -14.04 6.46 -8.31
CA TRP A 35 -13.51 5.70 -7.19
C TRP A 35 -13.40 6.56 -5.93
N GLY A 36 -14.20 6.22 -4.90
CA GLY A 36 -14.32 7.01 -3.67
C GLY A 36 -13.07 7.06 -2.78
N ARG A 37 -12.05 6.23 -3.07
CA ARG A 37 -10.79 6.15 -2.32
C ARG A 37 -9.58 6.64 -3.11
N GLY A 38 -9.81 7.42 -4.17
CA GLY A 38 -8.74 7.93 -5.04
C GLY A 38 -7.67 8.73 -4.31
N GLN A 39 -8.03 9.46 -3.26
CA GLN A 39 -7.06 10.23 -2.46
C GLN A 39 -6.06 9.37 -1.68
N GLU A 40 -6.27 8.07 -1.57
CA GLU A 40 -5.32 7.15 -0.91
C GLU A 40 -4.20 6.69 -1.84
N THR A 41 -4.32 6.91 -3.14
CA THR A 41 -3.30 6.51 -4.12
C THR A 41 -2.28 7.61 -4.37
N ALA A 42 -1.07 7.22 -4.79
CA ALA A 42 -0.01 8.16 -5.13
C ALA A 42 -0.24 8.86 -6.49
N GLY A 43 -1.19 8.39 -7.32
CA GLY A 43 -1.56 9.02 -8.56
C GLY A 43 -1.89 8.05 -9.69
N GLU A 44 -1.83 8.58 -10.92
CA GLU A 44 -2.21 7.89 -12.15
C GLU A 44 -1.04 7.17 -12.83
N ASP A 45 0.20 7.57 -12.52
CA ASP A 45 1.39 7.04 -13.15
C ASP A 45 1.86 5.71 -12.52
N PRO A 46 1.90 4.60 -13.26
CA PRO A 46 2.37 3.31 -12.76
C PRO A 46 3.81 3.35 -12.23
N LEU A 47 4.69 4.05 -12.93
CA LEU A 47 6.10 4.13 -12.53
C LEU A 47 6.28 4.95 -11.25
N GLY A 48 5.59 6.08 -11.15
CA GLY A 48 5.56 6.90 -9.93
C GLY A 48 5.01 6.14 -8.76
N ASN A 49 3.89 5.44 -8.96
CA ASN A 49 3.24 4.65 -7.91
C ASN A 49 4.11 3.48 -7.45
N SER A 50 4.81 2.80 -8.35
CA SER A 50 5.73 1.72 -7.99
C SER A 50 6.90 2.21 -7.14
N LYS A 51 7.53 3.33 -7.51
CA LYS A 51 8.61 3.96 -6.72
C LYS A 51 8.12 4.40 -5.34
N TYR A 52 6.92 4.98 -5.29
CA TYR A 52 6.26 5.34 -4.03
C TYR A 52 6.05 4.11 -3.15
N ALA A 53 5.46 3.04 -3.71
CA ALA A 53 5.17 1.82 -2.97
C ALA A 53 6.45 1.17 -2.38
N VAL A 54 7.50 1.05 -3.19
CA VAL A 54 8.79 0.52 -2.72
C VAL A 54 9.36 1.37 -1.59
N SER A 55 9.36 2.70 -1.76
CA SER A 55 9.87 3.63 -0.76
C SER A 55 9.05 3.59 0.53
N TYR A 56 7.74 3.45 0.41
CA TYR A 56 6.82 3.32 1.53
C TYR A 56 7.10 2.06 2.35
N VAL A 57 7.09 0.89 1.68
CA VAL A 57 7.30 -0.42 2.31
C VAL A 57 8.66 -0.47 3.00
N ARG A 58 9.73 -0.11 2.28
CA ARG A 58 11.08 -0.11 2.84
C ARG A 58 11.22 0.83 4.04
N GLY A 59 10.64 2.01 3.95
CA GLY A 59 10.67 2.96 5.07
C GLY A 59 9.92 2.46 6.30
N LEU A 60 8.72 1.91 6.12
CA LEU A 60 7.89 1.38 7.20
C LEU A 60 8.52 0.15 7.86
N GLN A 61 9.03 -0.76 7.05
CA GLN A 61 9.63 -2.01 7.51
C GLN A 61 11.04 -1.82 8.10
N GLY A 62 11.66 -0.69 7.84
CA GLY A 62 13.00 -0.37 8.35
C GLY A 62 14.12 -0.91 7.50
N ASP A 63 13.84 -1.46 6.33
CA ASP A 63 14.82 -1.75 5.31
C ASP A 63 15.28 -0.43 4.68
N SER A 64 16.44 0.06 5.07
CA SER A 64 16.90 1.34 4.56
C SER A 64 17.58 1.20 3.19
N PHE A 65 17.42 2.25 2.37
CA PHE A 65 18.18 2.39 1.11
C PHE A 65 19.69 2.47 1.31
N GLU A 66 20.11 2.79 2.52
CA GLU A 66 21.50 2.90 2.93
C GLU A 66 22.06 1.52 3.31
N GLY A 67 22.23 0.65 2.31
CA GLY A 67 22.89 -0.64 2.50
C GLY A 67 22.02 -1.87 2.65
N GLY A 68 20.69 -1.74 2.57
CA GLY A 68 19.76 -2.86 2.39
C GLY A 68 19.72 -3.91 3.51
N LYS A 69 20.27 -3.63 4.68
CA LYS A 69 20.22 -4.58 5.80
C LYS A 69 19.23 -4.13 6.87
N LEU A 70 18.36 -5.03 7.26
CA LEU A 70 17.52 -4.85 8.43
C LEU A 70 18.40 -4.79 9.69
N ILE A 71 18.19 -3.78 10.53
CA ILE A 71 18.88 -3.68 11.81
C ILE A 71 18.45 -4.87 12.69
N GLY A 72 19.38 -5.74 13.00
CA GLY A 72 19.09 -6.96 13.77
C GLY A 72 18.27 -8.02 13.02
N GLY A 73 18.14 -7.93 11.69
CA GLY A 73 17.42 -8.91 10.86
C GLY A 73 15.90 -8.92 11.05
N ARG A 74 15.33 -7.93 11.75
CA ARG A 74 13.88 -7.87 12.06
C ARG A 74 13.22 -6.63 11.45
N LEU A 75 12.01 -6.80 10.96
CA LEU A 75 11.16 -5.68 10.51
C LEU A 75 10.72 -4.82 11.70
N LYS A 76 10.64 -3.51 11.49
CA LYS A 76 10.02 -2.59 12.46
C LYS A 76 8.51 -2.82 12.53
N ALA A 77 7.88 -2.93 11.37
CA ALA A 77 6.46 -3.22 11.19
C ALA A 77 6.30 -3.96 9.85
N SER A 78 5.13 -4.49 9.57
CA SER A 78 4.79 -5.08 8.27
C SER A 78 3.95 -4.10 7.46
N ALA A 79 4.30 -3.89 6.20
CA ALA A 79 3.45 -3.21 5.24
C ALA A 79 2.63 -4.25 4.47
N CYS A 80 1.36 -3.94 4.23
CA CYS A 80 0.46 -4.76 3.42
C CYS A 80 -0.06 -3.92 2.26
N CYS A 81 0.52 -4.12 1.07
CA CYS A 81 0.09 -3.43 -0.15
C CYS A 81 -1.37 -3.76 -0.46
N LYS A 82 -2.14 -2.74 -0.84
CA LYS A 82 -3.56 -2.86 -1.18
C LYS A 82 -3.87 -1.93 -2.34
N HIS A 83 -4.93 -2.13 -3.08
CA HIS A 83 -5.82 -3.26 -3.13
C HIS A 83 -5.51 -4.04 -4.40
N PHE A 84 -5.33 -5.30 -4.29
CA PHE A 84 -5.08 -6.15 -5.44
C PHE A 84 -6.36 -6.88 -5.79
N THR A 85 -6.93 -6.77 -6.98
CA THR A 85 -6.59 -5.92 -8.14
C THR A 85 -7.87 -5.42 -8.80
N ALA A 86 -7.75 -4.40 -9.69
CA ALA A 86 -8.89 -3.80 -10.43
C ALA A 86 -9.98 -3.20 -9.53
N TYR A 87 -9.62 -2.72 -8.35
CA TYR A 87 -10.52 -1.99 -7.46
C TYR A 87 -10.45 -0.50 -7.75
N ASP A 88 -11.19 -0.07 -8.76
CA ASP A 88 -11.26 1.31 -9.24
C ASP A 88 -12.70 1.87 -9.28
N LEU A 89 -13.64 1.17 -8.65
CA LEU A 89 -15.03 1.58 -8.47
C LEU A 89 -15.50 1.17 -7.08
N GLU A 90 -16.16 2.06 -6.36
CA GLU A 90 -16.82 1.74 -5.08
C GLU A 90 -18.29 1.42 -5.29
N ASN A 91 -19.03 2.41 -5.78
CA ASN A 91 -20.44 2.30 -6.11
C ASN A 91 -20.81 3.35 -7.15
N TRP A 92 -21.48 2.95 -8.20
CA TRP A 92 -22.00 3.86 -9.20
C TRP A 92 -23.30 3.34 -9.83
N LYS A 93 -24.37 4.11 -9.69
CA LYS A 93 -25.68 3.79 -10.29
C LYS A 93 -26.17 2.36 -10.00
N GLY A 94 -26.01 1.90 -8.77
CA GLY A 94 -26.44 0.57 -8.34
C GLY A 94 -25.45 -0.57 -8.65
N VAL A 95 -24.33 -0.27 -9.28
CA VAL A 95 -23.23 -1.23 -9.45
C VAL A 95 -22.20 -0.95 -8.37
N ASP A 96 -21.92 -1.93 -7.53
CA ASP A 96 -20.90 -1.84 -6.49
C ASP A 96 -19.66 -2.68 -6.82
N ARG A 97 -18.64 -2.56 -5.99
CA ARG A 97 -17.36 -3.24 -6.18
C ARG A 97 -17.44 -4.77 -6.18
N TYR A 98 -18.49 -5.36 -5.63
CA TYR A 98 -18.65 -6.81 -5.55
C TYR A 98 -19.23 -7.41 -6.81
N VAL A 99 -19.93 -6.60 -7.60
CA VAL A 99 -20.58 -7.02 -8.86
C VAL A 99 -19.99 -6.31 -10.09
N PHE A 100 -19.01 -5.45 -9.87
CA PHE A 100 -18.31 -4.75 -10.95
C PHE A 100 -17.44 -5.72 -11.75
N ASP A 101 -17.82 -5.97 -13.01
CA ASP A 101 -17.09 -6.86 -13.92
C ASP A 101 -15.92 -6.12 -14.58
N ALA A 102 -14.83 -5.99 -13.83
CA ALA A 102 -13.61 -5.36 -14.31
C ALA A 102 -12.93 -6.20 -15.39
N LYS A 103 -12.73 -5.63 -16.57
CA LYS A 103 -11.99 -6.27 -17.66
C LYS A 103 -10.49 -6.00 -17.50
N VAL A 104 -9.77 -7.01 -17.04
CA VAL A 104 -8.30 -6.94 -16.90
C VAL A 104 -7.67 -7.67 -18.07
N SER A 105 -6.92 -6.95 -18.92
CA SER A 105 -6.17 -7.59 -19.99
C SER A 105 -4.91 -8.26 -19.46
N PHE A 106 -4.48 -9.33 -20.11
CA PHE A 106 -3.30 -10.11 -19.73
C PHE A 106 -2.02 -9.27 -19.63
N LEU A 107 -1.91 -8.21 -20.43
CA LEU A 107 -0.76 -7.29 -20.44
C LEU A 107 -0.63 -6.46 -19.15
N PHE A 108 -1.72 -6.28 -18.39
CA PHE A 108 -1.70 -5.55 -17.12
C PHE A 108 -1.48 -6.44 -15.91
N SER A 109 -1.45 -7.75 -16.09
CA SER A 109 -1.26 -8.72 -14.99
C SER A 109 0.22 -8.94 -14.65
N MET A 110 1.14 -8.36 -15.41
CA MET A 110 2.59 -8.57 -15.28
C MET A 110 3.34 -7.34 -14.75
N VAL A 111 2.64 -6.37 -14.16
CA VAL A 111 3.26 -5.16 -13.58
C VAL A 111 3.03 -5.13 -12.07
#